data_b4a881a53417e53ff05964e5c80f2caa
#
_entry.id   b4a881a53417e53ff05964e5c80f2caa
#
_cell.length_a   1.000
_cell.length_b   1.000
_cell.length_c   1.000
_cell.angle_alpha   90.00
_cell.angle_beta   90.00
_cell.angle_gamma   90.00
#
_symmetry.space_group_name_H-M   'P 1'
#
loop_
_entity.id
_entity.type
_entity.pdbx_description
1 polymer ?
#
loop_
_entity_poly.entity_id
_entity_poly.type
_entity_poly.pdbx_seq_one_letter_code
_entity_poly.pdbx_strand_id
1 'polypeptide(L)'
;MLKRFNQYDNFIFDFDGTLADTACEVLSCIERAFNKCNVAFDKERLNPSVMGPSLAEIAVIVKPDLTDEQIVNNIVAEYRKIYDYDENDITKLYDGIRDWLLYLKQNNKKIFVATNKPKIPTLRLVKSLNIDFFDDVYMVDKYDDKKLTKQQMIEEIVSKYNLLKEKTIMVGDCLSDIEAAKKAGVLSLVALWGYGADKKALKDKSDFYLEKITND
;
A
#
# COMPACT_ATOMS: atom_id res chain seq x y z
N MET A 1 7.47 -17.53 -14.01
CA MET A 1 7.36 -17.33 -12.54
C MET A 1 5.90 -17.19 -12.09
N LEU A 2 5.06 -16.40 -12.75
CA LEU A 2 3.65 -16.21 -12.37
C LEU A 2 2.81 -17.50 -12.40
N LYS A 3 3.13 -18.43 -13.30
CA LYS A 3 2.42 -19.73 -13.45
C LYS A 3 2.38 -20.57 -12.17
N ARG A 4 3.34 -20.41 -11.25
CA ARG A 4 3.36 -21.13 -9.96
C ARG A 4 2.19 -20.76 -9.06
N PHE A 5 1.54 -19.62 -9.31
CA PHE A 5 0.38 -19.15 -8.56
C PHE A 5 -0.95 -19.49 -9.23
N ASN A 6 -0.97 -20.20 -10.36
CA ASN A 6 -2.21 -20.55 -11.08
C ASN A 6 -3.19 -21.40 -10.27
N GLN A 7 -2.69 -22.12 -9.26
CA GLN A 7 -3.51 -22.92 -8.35
C GLN A 7 -4.34 -22.09 -7.37
N TYR A 8 -4.05 -20.77 -7.23
CA TYR A 8 -4.78 -19.84 -6.39
C TYR A 8 -5.76 -19.03 -7.26
N ASP A 9 -6.89 -18.66 -6.67
CA ASP A 9 -8.01 -18.09 -7.41
C ASP A 9 -8.22 -16.62 -7.09
N ASN A 10 -7.72 -16.15 -5.95
CA ASN A 10 -7.98 -14.80 -5.47
C ASN A 10 -6.68 -14.12 -5.00
N PHE A 11 -6.52 -12.87 -5.40
CA PHE A 11 -5.35 -12.05 -5.07
C PHE A 11 -5.82 -10.73 -4.47
N ILE A 12 -5.34 -10.42 -3.28
CA ILE A 12 -5.59 -9.15 -2.58
C ILE A 12 -4.25 -8.42 -2.54
N PHE A 13 -4.18 -7.25 -3.13
CA PHE A 13 -2.94 -6.46 -3.20
C PHE A 13 -2.96 -5.30 -2.22
N ASP A 14 -1.84 -5.02 -1.55
CA ASP A 14 -1.57 -3.69 -1.06
C ASP A 14 -1.27 -2.73 -2.22
N PHE A 15 -1.25 -1.43 -1.98
CA PHE A 15 -1.05 -0.42 -3.02
C PHE A 15 0.37 0.16 -2.98
N ASP A 16 0.70 0.89 -1.91
CA ASP A 16 1.97 1.61 -1.76
C ASP A 16 3.12 0.61 -1.51
N GLY A 17 4.18 0.65 -2.32
CA GLY A 17 5.29 -0.30 -2.22
C GLY A 17 5.01 -1.68 -2.83
N THR A 18 3.77 -1.96 -3.20
CA THR A 18 3.37 -3.24 -3.78
C THR A 18 2.97 -3.12 -5.24
N LEU A 19 1.90 -2.39 -5.54
CA LEU A 19 1.46 -2.10 -6.91
C LEU A 19 2.23 -0.92 -7.51
N ALA A 20 2.44 0.14 -6.71
CA ALA A 20 3.00 1.39 -7.18
C ALA A 20 4.11 1.92 -6.26
N ASP A 21 5.13 2.52 -6.87
CA ASP A 21 6.14 3.32 -6.18
C ASP A 21 5.58 4.74 -5.99
N THR A 22 5.04 4.97 -4.79
CA THR A 22 4.44 6.23 -4.39
C THR A 22 5.39 7.12 -3.58
N ALA A 23 6.60 6.64 -3.26
CA ALA A 23 7.50 7.34 -2.34
C ALA A 23 7.81 8.77 -2.78
N CYS A 24 8.16 8.97 -4.05
CA CYS A 24 8.51 10.31 -4.56
C CYS A 24 7.36 11.32 -4.39
N GLU A 25 6.12 10.91 -4.71
CA GLU A 25 4.94 11.77 -4.57
C GLU A 25 4.64 12.05 -3.10
N VAL A 26 4.62 11.01 -2.26
CA VAL A 26 4.36 11.14 -0.82
C VAL A 26 5.38 12.06 -0.16
N LEU A 27 6.69 11.84 -0.41
CA LEU A 27 7.76 12.66 0.19
C LEU A 27 7.70 14.12 -0.27
N SER A 28 7.42 14.37 -1.55
CA SER A 28 7.21 15.73 -2.08
C SER A 28 6.04 16.43 -1.38
N CYS A 29 4.92 15.72 -1.18
CA CYS A 29 3.77 16.28 -0.49
C CYS A 29 4.02 16.53 1.00
N ILE A 30 4.82 15.69 1.67
CA ILE A 30 5.27 15.92 3.05
C ILE A 30 6.13 17.19 3.12
N GLU A 31 7.13 17.34 2.27
CA GLU A 31 7.97 18.55 2.21
C GLU A 31 7.12 19.82 2.03
N ARG A 32 6.16 19.78 1.11
CA ARG A 32 5.24 20.89 0.85
C ARG A 32 4.36 21.22 2.07
N ALA A 33 3.91 20.18 2.80
CA ALA A 33 3.11 20.37 4.02
C ALA A 33 3.90 21.03 5.15
N PHE A 34 5.15 20.58 5.40
CA PHE A 34 6.03 21.20 6.37
C PHE A 34 6.30 22.68 6.03
N ASN A 35 6.60 22.98 4.77
CA ASN A 35 6.82 24.35 4.29
C ASN A 35 5.59 25.23 4.47
N LYS A 36 4.37 24.73 4.19
CA LYS A 36 3.13 25.48 4.40
C LYS A 36 2.84 25.75 5.87
N CYS A 37 3.24 24.86 6.76
CA CYS A 37 3.12 25.05 8.20
C CYS A 37 4.24 25.94 8.78
N ASN A 38 5.21 26.39 7.98
CA ASN A 38 6.42 27.10 8.40
C ASN A 38 7.23 26.31 9.45
N VAL A 39 7.27 24.99 9.34
CA VAL A 39 8.01 24.10 10.24
C VAL A 39 9.28 23.62 9.54
N ALA A 40 10.44 24.04 10.06
CA ALA A 40 11.72 23.55 9.56
C ALA A 40 11.93 22.08 9.97
N PHE A 41 12.47 21.27 9.08
CA PHE A 41 12.72 19.85 9.28
C PHE A 41 14.04 19.42 8.65
N ASP A 42 14.51 18.22 8.99
CA ASP A 42 15.71 17.62 8.42
C ASP A 42 15.40 16.95 7.08
N LYS A 43 15.82 17.58 5.98
CA LYS A 43 15.60 17.06 4.62
C LYS A 43 16.31 15.72 4.36
N GLU A 44 17.43 15.43 5.02
CA GLU A 44 18.14 14.17 4.84
C GLU A 44 17.34 12.98 5.42
N ARG A 45 16.53 13.25 6.44
CA ARG A 45 15.63 12.25 7.03
C ARG A 45 14.40 11.98 6.17
N LEU A 46 14.01 12.92 5.31
CA LEU A 46 12.85 12.76 4.41
C LEU A 46 13.27 12.00 3.14
N ASN A 47 13.37 10.69 3.25
CA ASN A 47 13.78 9.79 2.17
C ASN A 47 12.92 8.51 2.17
N PRO A 48 12.98 7.64 1.14
CA PRO A 48 12.10 6.46 1.04
C PRO A 48 12.12 5.50 2.22
N SER A 49 13.15 5.52 3.08
CA SER A 49 13.20 4.65 4.26
C SER A 49 12.19 5.01 5.35
N VAL A 50 11.57 6.19 5.29
CA VAL A 50 10.51 6.59 6.24
C VAL A 50 9.13 6.07 5.83
N MET A 51 9.00 5.43 4.67
CA MET A 51 7.72 4.88 4.22
C MET A 51 7.28 3.69 5.07
N GLY A 52 5.99 3.60 5.35
CA GLY A 52 5.37 2.52 6.13
C GLY A 52 4.64 2.98 7.40
N PRO A 53 5.23 3.81 8.29
CA PRO A 53 4.55 4.42 9.41
C PRO A 53 3.41 5.37 9.00
N SER A 54 2.59 5.77 9.97
CA SER A 54 1.60 6.83 9.76
C SER A 54 2.26 8.18 9.49
N LEU A 55 1.55 9.09 8.84
CA LEU A 55 2.08 10.42 8.54
C LEU A 55 2.48 11.21 9.79
N ALA A 56 1.75 11.03 10.91
CA ALA A 56 2.11 11.64 12.18
C ALA A 56 3.45 11.11 12.71
N GLU A 57 3.68 9.79 12.61
CA GLU A 57 4.96 9.18 12.98
C GLU A 57 6.09 9.64 12.05
N ILE A 58 5.83 9.72 10.74
CA ILE A 58 6.82 10.25 9.78
C ILE A 58 7.19 11.70 10.13
N ALA A 59 6.23 12.54 10.51
CA ALA A 59 6.50 13.92 10.92
C ALA A 59 7.49 13.99 12.11
N VAL A 60 7.34 13.09 13.08
CA VAL A 60 8.26 13.00 14.24
C VAL A 60 9.61 12.39 13.84
N ILE A 61 9.66 11.42 12.93
CA ILE A 61 10.91 10.84 12.42
C ILE A 61 11.73 11.91 11.70
N VAL A 62 11.08 12.73 10.87
CA VAL A 62 11.70 13.80 10.08
C VAL A 62 12.09 14.99 10.95
N LYS A 63 11.37 15.23 12.04
CA LYS A 63 11.63 16.29 13.02
C LYS A 63 11.48 15.74 14.46
N PRO A 64 12.53 15.12 15.03
CA PRO A 64 12.46 14.43 16.33
C PRO A 64 12.13 15.32 17.53
N ASP A 65 12.38 16.62 17.45
CA ASP A 65 12.02 17.62 18.46
C ASP A 65 10.58 18.16 18.32
N LEU A 66 9.80 17.62 17.39
CA LEU A 66 8.39 17.98 17.20
C LEU A 66 7.51 17.25 18.24
N THR A 67 7.26 17.93 19.36
CA THR A 67 6.46 17.39 20.48
C THR A 67 5.07 17.99 20.57
N ASP A 68 4.77 19.05 19.82
CA ASP A 68 3.46 19.72 19.79
C ASP A 68 2.50 18.96 18.88
N GLU A 69 1.55 18.25 19.47
CA GLU A 69 0.54 17.48 18.74
C GLU A 69 -0.31 18.36 17.80
N GLN A 70 -0.55 19.64 18.17
CA GLN A 70 -1.32 20.54 17.32
C GLN A 70 -0.56 20.86 16.02
N ILE A 71 0.75 21.03 16.10
CA ILE A 71 1.60 21.25 14.91
C ILE A 71 1.62 19.98 14.05
N VAL A 72 1.78 18.80 14.65
CA VAL A 72 1.70 17.50 13.93
C VAL A 72 0.38 17.39 13.20
N ASN A 73 -0.74 17.65 13.88
CA ASN A 73 -2.08 17.59 13.27
C ASN A 73 -2.26 18.59 12.12
N ASN A 74 -1.68 19.79 12.23
CA ASN A 74 -1.70 20.78 11.16
C ASN A 74 -0.90 20.30 9.94
N ILE A 75 0.28 19.72 10.13
CA ILE A 75 1.09 19.15 9.04
C ILE A 75 0.32 18.01 8.37
N VAL A 76 -0.30 17.11 9.14
CA VAL A 76 -1.14 16.02 8.61
C VAL A 76 -2.30 16.57 7.79
N ALA A 77 -2.98 17.61 8.28
CA ALA A 77 -4.11 18.23 7.59
C ALA A 77 -3.67 18.91 6.26
N GLU A 78 -2.54 19.63 6.28
CA GLU A 78 -2.00 20.27 5.06
C GLU A 78 -1.52 19.21 4.05
N TYR A 79 -0.83 18.15 4.52
CA TYR A 79 -0.48 17.02 3.65
C TYR A 79 -1.71 16.44 2.97
N ARG A 80 -2.81 16.18 3.70
CA ARG A 80 -4.04 15.65 3.12
C ARG A 80 -4.59 16.55 2.02
N LYS A 81 -4.68 17.86 2.28
CA LYS A 81 -5.14 18.83 1.27
C LYS A 81 -4.28 18.82 0.00
N ILE A 82 -2.97 18.60 0.15
CA ILE A 82 -2.04 18.54 -0.98
C ILE A 82 -2.19 17.20 -1.69
N TYR A 83 -2.00 16.10 -0.97
CA TYR A 83 -1.86 14.76 -1.54
C TYR A 83 -3.15 14.22 -2.17
N ASP A 84 -4.30 14.51 -1.57
CA ASP A 84 -5.58 14.01 -2.06
C ASP A 84 -5.92 14.56 -3.47
N TYR A 85 -5.38 15.73 -3.82
CA TYR A 85 -5.65 16.43 -5.08
C TYR A 85 -4.38 16.77 -5.87
N ASP A 86 -3.24 16.11 -5.57
CA ASP A 86 -2.01 16.36 -6.31
C ASP A 86 -2.13 15.87 -7.75
N GLU A 87 -1.87 16.76 -8.72
CA GLU A 87 -1.95 16.46 -10.15
C GLU A 87 -0.58 16.09 -10.74
N ASN A 88 0.47 16.01 -9.92
CA ASN A 88 1.84 15.83 -10.42
C ASN A 88 2.17 14.42 -10.93
N ASP A 89 1.28 13.46 -10.83
CA ASP A 89 1.33 12.08 -11.41
C ASP A 89 2.74 11.46 -11.57
N ILE A 90 3.60 11.64 -10.52
CA ILE A 90 4.96 11.08 -10.53
C ILE A 90 5.00 9.63 -10.03
N THR A 91 3.91 9.16 -9.45
CA THR A 91 3.73 7.77 -9.04
C THR A 91 3.73 6.85 -10.26
N LYS A 92 4.43 5.72 -10.18
CA LYS A 92 4.52 4.72 -11.24
C LYS A 92 4.23 3.33 -10.70
N LEU A 93 3.67 2.48 -11.56
CA LEU A 93 3.60 1.05 -11.25
C LEU A 93 5.02 0.47 -11.20
N TYR A 94 5.23 -0.49 -10.31
CA TYR A 94 6.42 -1.32 -10.38
C TYR A 94 6.44 -2.14 -11.69
N ASP A 95 7.64 -2.46 -12.15
CA ASP A 95 7.83 -3.22 -13.39
C ASP A 95 7.09 -4.56 -13.35
N GLY A 96 6.35 -4.87 -14.41
CA GLY A 96 5.58 -6.10 -14.55
C GLY A 96 4.24 -6.16 -13.80
N ILE A 97 3.89 -5.18 -12.96
CA ILE A 97 2.61 -5.16 -12.22
C ILE A 97 1.43 -5.17 -13.19
N ARG A 98 1.43 -4.29 -14.19
CA ARG A 98 0.35 -4.22 -15.18
C ARG A 98 0.14 -5.56 -15.87
N ASP A 99 1.22 -6.19 -16.33
CA ASP A 99 1.17 -7.46 -17.01
C ASP A 99 0.66 -8.57 -16.10
N TRP A 100 1.05 -8.55 -14.82
CA TRP A 100 0.56 -9.50 -13.84
C TRP A 100 -0.94 -9.36 -13.59
N LEU A 101 -1.42 -8.13 -13.38
CA LEU A 101 -2.87 -7.88 -13.20
C LEU A 101 -3.68 -8.34 -14.43
N LEU A 102 -3.21 -8.02 -15.64
CA LEU A 102 -3.83 -8.47 -16.88
C LEU A 102 -3.83 -10.00 -17.00
N TYR A 103 -2.70 -10.64 -16.68
CA TYR A 103 -2.58 -12.10 -16.67
C TYR A 103 -3.59 -12.74 -15.72
N LEU A 104 -3.73 -12.22 -14.50
CA LEU A 104 -4.71 -12.71 -13.53
C LEU A 104 -6.14 -12.59 -14.07
N LYS A 105 -6.51 -11.44 -14.63
CA LYS A 105 -7.85 -11.25 -15.24
C LYS A 105 -8.10 -12.19 -16.41
N GLN A 106 -7.13 -12.37 -17.31
CA GLN A 106 -7.25 -13.30 -18.45
C GLN A 106 -7.42 -14.75 -18.01
N ASN A 107 -6.92 -15.10 -16.81
CA ASN A 107 -7.08 -16.43 -16.21
C ASN A 107 -8.28 -16.51 -15.24
N ASN A 108 -9.23 -15.57 -15.30
CA ASN A 108 -10.45 -15.52 -14.50
C ASN A 108 -10.17 -15.50 -12.97
N LYS A 109 -9.05 -14.94 -12.54
CA LYS A 109 -8.74 -14.75 -11.12
C LYS A 109 -9.44 -13.50 -10.61
N LYS A 110 -9.89 -13.53 -9.35
CA LYS A 110 -10.43 -12.36 -8.67
C LYS A 110 -9.30 -11.51 -8.10
N ILE A 111 -9.39 -10.20 -8.28
CA ILE A 111 -8.34 -9.26 -7.90
C ILE A 111 -8.92 -8.14 -7.06
N PHE A 112 -8.35 -7.93 -5.88
CA PHE A 112 -8.80 -6.93 -4.92
C PHE A 112 -7.63 -6.05 -4.47
N VAL A 113 -7.95 -4.89 -3.91
CA VAL A 113 -7.00 -4.07 -3.17
C VAL A 113 -7.42 -4.01 -1.70
N ALA A 114 -6.45 -4.11 -0.78
CA ALA A 114 -6.61 -3.83 0.65
C ALA A 114 -5.45 -2.94 1.11
N THR A 115 -5.71 -1.64 1.29
CA THR A 115 -4.66 -0.66 1.55
C THR A 115 -4.99 0.28 2.71
N ASN A 116 -3.95 0.64 3.48
CA ASN A 116 -4.05 1.70 4.50
C ASN A 116 -4.11 3.11 3.88
N LYS A 117 -3.91 3.23 2.57
CA LYS A 117 -4.08 4.47 1.84
C LYS A 117 -5.54 4.92 1.86
N PRO A 118 -5.85 6.22 2.06
CA PRO A 118 -7.20 6.73 2.03
C PRO A 118 -7.86 6.67 0.64
N LYS A 119 -9.19 6.76 0.65
CA LYS A 119 -10.05 6.62 -0.53
C LYS A 119 -9.71 7.59 -1.66
N ILE A 120 -9.60 8.89 -1.37
CA ILE A 120 -9.40 9.91 -2.40
C ILE A 120 -8.13 9.65 -3.21
N PRO A 121 -6.91 9.60 -2.60
CA PRO A 121 -5.69 9.36 -3.35
C PRO A 121 -5.63 7.95 -3.97
N THR A 122 -6.22 6.94 -3.34
CA THR A 122 -6.24 5.58 -3.91
C THR A 122 -7.01 5.56 -5.23
N LEU A 123 -8.24 6.10 -5.24
CA LEU A 123 -9.07 6.10 -6.45
C LEU A 123 -8.48 7.01 -7.55
N ARG A 124 -7.87 8.15 -7.18
CA ARG A 124 -7.12 9.00 -8.09
C ARG A 124 -6.01 8.20 -8.78
N LEU A 125 -5.16 7.53 -8.01
CA LEU A 125 -4.03 6.75 -8.54
C LEU A 125 -4.47 5.51 -9.34
N VAL A 126 -5.50 4.80 -8.92
CA VAL A 126 -6.07 3.69 -9.72
C VAL A 126 -6.46 4.18 -11.12
N LYS A 127 -7.07 5.38 -11.20
CA LYS A 127 -7.49 5.98 -12.46
C LYS A 127 -6.29 6.48 -13.28
N SER A 128 -5.38 7.26 -12.68
CA SER A 128 -4.24 7.84 -13.41
C SER A 128 -3.25 6.77 -13.87
N LEU A 129 -3.04 5.73 -13.08
CA LEU A 129 -2.23 4.56 -13.46
C LEU A 129 -2.96 3.60 -14.42
N ASN A 130 -4.25 3.83 -14.72
CA ASN A 130 -5.06 3.01 -15.61
C ASN A 130 -5.02 1.51 -15.24
N ILE A 131 -5.31 1.20 -13.97
CA ILE A 131 -5.33 -0.15 -13.39
C ILE A 131 -6.67 -0.49 -12.73
N ASP A 132 -7.77 -0.10 -13.32
CA ASP A 132 -9.14 -0.34 -12.84
C ASP A 132 -9.63 -1.80 -13.06
N PHE A 133 -8.71 -2.77 -12.91
CA PHE A 133 -8.98 -4.20 -13.12
C PHE A 133 -9.55 -4.91 -11.89
N PHE A 134 -9.66 -4.23 -10.76
CA PHE A 134 -10.02 -4.82 -9.47
C PHE A 134 -11.51 -5.15 -9.39
N ASP A 135 -11.84 -6.29 -8.76
CA ASP A 135 -13.23 -6.66 -8.46
C ASP A 135 -13.78 -5.79 -7.31
N ASP A 136 -12.92 -5.35 -6.37
CA ASP A 136 -13.23 -4.33 -5.36
C ASP A 136 -11.93 -3.70 -4.81
N VAL A 137 -12.06 -2.49 -4.23
CA VAL A 137 -10.96 -1.75 -3.60
C VAL A 137 -11.37 -1.40 -2.17
N TYR A 138 -10.60 -1.90 -1.20
CA TYR A 138 -10.75 -1.61 0.22
C TYR A 138 -9.66 -0.66 0.68
N MET A 139 -10.07 0.43 1.29
CA MET A 139 -9.23 1.50 1.82
C MET A 139 -9.50 1.68 3.30
N VAL A 140 -8.57 2.28 4.04
CA VAL A 140 -8.71 2.50 5.49
C VAL A 140 -10.01 3.21 5.86
N ASP A 141 -10.50 4.10 5.01
CA ASP A 141 -11.71 4.92 5.13
C ASP A 141 -12.78 4.54 4.09
N LYS A 142 -12.91 3.23 3.79
CA LYS A 142 -13.95 2.74 2.87
C LYS A 142 -15.35 3.14 3.32
N TYR A 143 -15.58 3.18 4.61
CA TYR A 143 -16.82 3.60 5.27
C TYR A 143 -16.61 4.93 5.99
N ASP A 144 -17.60 5.81 5.93
CA ASP A 144 -17.50 7.17 6.48
C ASP A 144 -17.41 7.20 8.01
N ASP A 145 -17.96 6.20 8.69
CA ASP A 145 -18.07 6.09 10.14
C ASP A 145 -17.05 5.16 10.79
N LYS A 146 -16.23 4.46 9.97
CA LYS A 146 -15.35 3.39 10.46
C LYS A 146 -14.04 3.32 9.68
N LYS A 147 -12.92 3.33 10.40
CA LYS A 147 -11.62 2.95 9.83
C LYS A 147 -11.42 1.44 9.90
N LEU A 148 -11.02 0.86 8.78
CA LEU A 148 -10.71 -0.57 8.70
C LEU A 148 -9.23 -0.81 8.93
N THR A 149 -8.90 -1.82 9.71
CA THR A 149 -7.55 -2.41 9.70
C THR A 149 -7.37 -3.27 8.44
N LYS A 150 -6.13 -3.51 8.02
CA LYS A 150 -5.85 -4.35 6.85
C LYS A 150 -6.42 -5.78 7.04
N GLN A 151 -6.34 -6.35 8.25
CA GLN A 151 -6.99 -7.62 8.58
C GLN A 151 -8.49 -7.58 8.30
N GLN A 152 -9.20 -6.57 8.81
CA GLN A 152 -10.64 -6.42 8.59
C GLN A 152 -10.99 -6.27 7.11
N MET A 153 -10.18 -5.53 6.34
CA MET A 153 -10.38 -5.43 4.88
C MET A 153 -10.31 -6.80 4.21
N ILE A 154 -9.29 -7.62 4.55
CA ILE A 154 -9.12 -8.97 4.02
C ILE A 154 -10.31 -9.86 4.41
N GLU A 155 -10.72 -9.84 5.69
CA GLU A 155 -11.85 -10.63 6.20
C GLU A 155 -13.17 -10.24 5.52
N GLU A 156 -13.42 -8.94 5.33
CA GLU A 156 -14.61 -8.46 4.62
C GLU A 156 -14.61 -8.86 3.14
N ILE A 157 -13.47 -8.79 2.45
CA ILE A 157 -13.33 -9.27 1.06
C ILE A 157 -13.63 -10.77 0.99
N VAL A 158 -12.99 -11.57 1.84
CA VAL A 158 -13.17 -13.02 1.87
C VAL A 158 -14.64 -13.37 2.11
N SER A 159 -15.28 -12.73 3.08
CA SER A 159 -16.68 -12.96 3.41
C SER A 159 -17.63 -12.52 2.30
N LYS A 160 -17.49 -11.26 1.81
CA LYS A 160 -18.39 -10.68 0.80
C LYS A 160 -18.39 -11.46 -0.52
N TYR A 161 -17.22 -11.97 -0.91
CA TYR A 161 -17.06 -12.67 -2.20
C TYR A 161 -17.03 -14.19 -2.06
N ASN A 162 -17.29 -14.73 -0.86
CA ASN A 162 -17.28 -16.17 -0.54
C ASN A 162 -15.98 -16.85 -1.01
N LEU A 163 -14.83 -16.25 -0.69
CA LEU A 163 -13.54 -16.75 -1.14
C LEU A 163 -13.05 -17.91 -0.25
N LEU A 164 -12.42 -18.90 -0.87
CA LEU A 164 -11.71 -19.95 -0.14
C LEU A 164 -10.38 -19.37 0.37
N LYS A 165 -10.15 -19.39 1.68
CA LYS A 165 -8.96 -18.78 2.31
C LYS A 165 -7.67 -19.42 1.81
N GLU A 166 -7.65 -20.74 1.65
CA GLU A 166 -6.53 -21.51 1.12
C GLU A 166 -6.26 -21.29 -0.37
N LYS A 167 -7.18 -20.60 -1.08
CA LYS A 167 -7.06 -20.18 -2.48
C LYS A 167 -6.86 -18.67 -2.63
N THR A 168 -6.66 -17.97 -1.52
CA THR A 168 -6.54 -16.51 -1.46
C THR A 168 -5.15 -16.11 -0.99
N ILE A 169 -4.50 -15.20 -1.73
CA ILE A 169 -3.17 -14.68 -1.41
C ILE A 169 -3.29 -13.17 -1.16
N MET A 170 -2.80 -12.71 0.00
CA MET A 170 -2.49 -11.29 0.23
C MET A 170 -1.08 -11.01 -0.27
N VAL A 171 -0.95 -10.06 -1.17
CA VAL A 171 0.32 -9.57 -1.74
C VAL A 171 0.63 -8.22 -1.13
N GLY A 172 1.75 -8.10 -0.44
CA GLY A 172 2.19 -6.85 0.20
C GLY A 172 3.70 -6.78 0.30
N ASP A 173 4.25 -5.67 0.74
CA ASP A 173 5.70 -5.47 0.82
C ASP A 173 6.21 -5.32 2.26
N CYS A 174 5.29 -5.23 3.23
CA CYS A 174 5.60 -4.97 4.64
C CYS A 174 5.21 -6.13 5.56
N LEU A 175 5.80 -6.14 6.76
CA LEU A 175 5.46 -7.12 7.80
C LEU A 175 3.99 -7.06 8.19
N SER A 176 3.40 -5.85 8.21
CA SER A 176 1.98 -5.66 8.52
C SER A 176 1.03 -6.39 7.54
N ASP A 177 1.44 -6.56 6.26
CA ASP A 177 0.65 -7.30 5.27
C ASP A 177 0.66 -8.80 5.57
N ILE A 178 1.85 -9.33 5.89
CA ILE A 178 2.03 -10.73 6.26
C ILE A 178 1.22 -11.05 7.53
N GLU A 179 1.30 -10.18 8.54
CA GLU A 179 0.56 -10.35 9.80
C GLU A 179 -0.96 -10.26 9.59
N ALA A 180 -1.42 -9.33 8.76
CA ALA A 180 -2.83 -9.20 8.42
C ALA A 180 -3.35 -10.43 7.67
N ALA A 181 -2.60 -10.93 6.68
CA ALA A 181 -2.91 -12.16 5.96
C ALA A 181 -3.03 -13.36 6.93
N LYS A 182 -2.05 -13.55 7.80
CA LYS A 182 -2.02 -14.63 8.78
C LYS A 182 -3.20 -14.57 9.76
N LYS A 183 -3.53 -13.37 10.27
CA LYS A 183 -4.67 -13.18 11.17
C LYS A 183 -6.01 -13.44 10.47
N ALA A 184 -6.15 -13.06 9.21
CA ALA A 184 -7.33 -13.34 8.40
C ALA A 184 -7.42 -14.81 7.93
N GLY A 185 -6.33 -15.57 8.05
CA GLY A 185 -6.23 -16.98 7.68
C GLY A 185 -6.09 -17.20 6.17
N VAL A 186 -5.54 -16.23 5.43
CA VAL A 186 -5.18 -16.33 4.01
C VAL A 186 -3.67 -16.46 3.85
N LEU A 187 -3.21 -16.86 2.67
CA LEU A 187 -1.80 -16.96 2.37
C LEU A 187 -1.17 -15.58 2.15
N SER A 188 0.12 -15.47 2.41
CA SER A 188 0.90 -14.25 2.25
C SER A 188 1.95 -14.39 1.16
N LEU A 189 2.08 -13.38 0.31
CA LEU A 189 3.16 -13.24 -0.66
C LEU A 189 3.83 -11.88 -0.47
N VAL A 190 5.13 -11.87 -0.15
CA VAL A 190 5.85 -10.62 0.01
C VAL A 190 6.54 -10.18 -1.28
N ALA A 191 6.30 -8.91 -1.63
CA ALA A 191 6.92 -8.17 -2.72
C ALA A 191 8.21 -7.52 -2.23
N LEU A 192 9.37 -8.08 -2.58
CA LEU A 192 10.66 -7.62 -2.07
C LEU A 192 11.20 -6.36 -2.75
N TRP A 193 10.53 -5.87 -3.78
CA TRP A 193 10.85 -4.58 -4.43
C TRP A 193 10.32 -3.36 -3.69
N GLY A 194 9.39 -3.55 -2.73
CA GLY A 194 8.74 -2.46 -2.00
C GLY A 194 9.58 -1.87 -0.85
N TYR A 195 8.93 -1.15 0.05
CA TYR A 195 9.57 -0.35 1.10
C TYR A 195 10.00 -1.15 2.34
N GLY A 196 9.48 -2.35 2.54
CA GLY A 196 9.78 -3.18 3.71
C GLY A 196 11.30 -3.34 3.92
N ALA A 197 11.82 -2.91 5.06
CA ALA A 197 13.25 -2.74 5.29
C ALA A 197 13.99 -4.07 5.50
N ASP A 198 13.45 -4.98 6.32
CA ASP A 198 14.09 -6.27 6.62
C ASP A 198 13.63 -7.36 5.66
N LYS A 199 14.27 -7.39 4.48
CA LYS A 199 13.93 -8.38 3.43
C LYS A 199 14.11 -9.83 3.89
N LYS A 200 15.02 -10.11 4.84
CA LYS A 200 15.22 -11.44 5.39
C LYS A 200 14.05 -11.86 6.27
N ALA A 201 13.68 -11.00 7.23
CA ALA A 201 12.54 -11.27 8.10
C ALA A 201 11.24 -11.41 7.32
N LEU A 202 11.06 -10.63 6.24
CA LEU A 202 9.90 -10.71 5.36
C LEU A 202 9.83 -12.08 4.65
N LYS A 203 10.96 -12.59 4.11
CA LYS A 203 11.04 -13.92 3.49
C LYS A 203 10.73 -15.03 4.50
N ASP A 204 11.31 -14.94 5.69
CA ASP A 204 11.18 -15.99 6.71
C ASP A 204 9.75 -16.09 7.29
N LYS A 205 8.99 -15.03 7.26
CA LYS A 205 7.63 -14.94 7.83
C LYS A 205 6.50 -15.14 6.84
N SER A 206 6.75 -14.96 5.54
CA SER A 206 5.75 -15.10 4.49
C SER A 206 5.67 -16.51 3.93
N ASP A 207 4.51 -16.90 3.38
CA ASP A 207 4.35 -18.20 2.70
C ASP A 207 5.07 -18.21 1.35
N PHE A 208 5.12 -17.05 0.68
CA PHE A 208 5.79 -16.85 -0.60
C PHE A 208 6.50 -15.52 -0.65
N TYR A 209 7.50 -15.42 -1.54
CA TYR A 209 8.13 -14.15 -1.86
C TYR A 209 8.43 -14.03 -3.36
N LEU A 210 8.48 -12.79 -3.83
CA LEU A 210 8.96 -12.41 -5.16
C LEU A 210 10.00 -11.29 -5.04
N GLU A 211 11.13 -11.44 -5.72
CA GLU A 211 12.16 -10.39 -5.82
C GLU A 211 11.86 -9.41 -6.97
N LYS A 212 11.24 -9.92 -8.03
CA LYS A 212 10.77 -9.17 -9.19
C LYS A 212 9.65 -9.93 -9.89
N ILE A 213 8.88 -9.26 -10.71
CA ILE A 213 7.88 -9.89 -11.57
C ILE A 213 8.56 -10.27 -12.90
N THR A 214 8.48 -11.56 -13.27
CA THR A 214 8.96 -12.06 -14.56
C THR A 214 7.89 -12.90 -15.22
N ASN A 215 7.75 -12.77 -16.52
CA ASN A 215 6.75 -13.49 -17.34
C ASN A 215 7.18 -14.93 -17.70
N ASP A 216 8.27 -15.43 -17.13
CA ASP A 216 8.80 -16.79 -17.41
C ASP A 216 8.04 -17.89 -16.66
#